data_ba38b0237da13c4ba10f095ed39ee2d5
#
_entry.id   ba38b0237da13c4ba10f095ed39ee2d5
#
_cell.length_a   1.000
_cell.length_b   1.000
_cell.length_c   1.000
_cell.angle_alpha   90.00
_cell.angle_beta   90.00
_cell.angle_gamma   90.00
#
_symmetry.space_group_name_H-M   'P 1'
#
loop_
_entity.id
_entity.type
_entity.pdbx_description
1 polymer ?
#
loop_
_entity_poly.entity_id
_entity_poly.type
_entity_poly.pdbx_seq_one_letter_code
_entity_poly.pdbx_strand_id
1 'polypeptide(L)'
;MERRRVVVTGMGVVSPVGIGVDAFWNALLSGKSGVTPITEFDPTDFPVKIAGEVKDFDPVKYVGDKKTVRHMDRNAQFAVAAAKMAAQDAKLDMSVEDPNRVGTIIGTGIGGIKTMEDTVERIEKRGPGKVNPFAVPMMIANMASGMVSITFGLQGPVLTDVTACASGNNALGRATRMIQWGDADVMFAGGTEAAVAKTPMAGFAAMHALSSRECPPEEAS
;
A
#
# COMPACT_ATOMS: atom_id res chain seq x y z
N MET A 1 -15.33 -10.59 30.59
CA MET A 1 -15.17 -11.49 29.41
C MET A 1 -13.69 -11.75 29.19
N GLU A 2 -13.30 -12.99 29.05
CA GLU A 2 -11.94 -13.35 28.67
C GLU A 2 -11.72 -12.87 27.22
N ARG A 3 -10.62 -12.14 26.97
CA ARG A 3 -10.33 -11.64 25.63
C ARG A 3 -9.80 -12.78 24.75
N ARG A 4 -10.30 -12.88 23.52
CA ARG A 4 -9.79 -13.83 22.53
C ARG A 4 -8.30 -13.59 22.30
N ARG A 5 -7.51 -14.69 22.21
CA ARG A 5 -6.12 -14.63 21.78
C ARG A 5 -6.07 -14.38 20.28
N VAL A 6 -5.33 -13.38 19.86
CA VAL A 6 -5.11 -13.03 18.44
C VAL A 6 -3.69 -13.39 18.02
N VAL A 7 -3.54 -13.99 16.87
CA VAL A 7 -2.25 -14.44 16.33
C VAL A 7 -2.10 -13.98 14.89
N VAL A 8 -0.87 -13.79 14.44
CA VAL A 8 -0.54 -13.59 13.02
C VAL A 8 -0.40 -14.96 12.38
N THR A 9 -1.18 -15.21 11.33
CA THR A 9 -1.22 -16.50 10.62
C THR A 9 -0.51 -16.46 9.27
N GLY A 10 -0.35 -15.27 8.69
CA GLY A 10 0.37 -15.10 7.42
C GLY A 10 0.80 -13.66 7.20
N MET A 11 1.83 -13.50 6.38
CA MET A 11 2.45 -12.23 6.07
C MET A 11 2.65 -12.06 4.56
N GLY A 12 2.56 -10.81 4.10
CA GLY A 12 2.89 -10.44 2.72
C GLY A 12 3.57 -9.08 2.68
N VAL A 13 4.58 -8.96 1.84
CA VAL A 13 5.43 -7.77 1.75
C VAL A 13 5.64 -7.37 0.31
N VAL A 14 5.50 -6.07 0.05
CA VAL A 14 5.93 -5.39 -1.18
C VAL A 14 6.79 -4.21 -0.76
N SER A 15 8.06 -4.24 -1.11
CA SER A 15 9.01 -3.21 -0.69
C SER A 15 10.10 -2.95 -1.72
N PRO A 16 10.81 -1.81 -1.64
CA PRO A 16 11.96 -1.52 -2.50
C PRO A 16 13.10 -2.53 -2.43
N VAL A 17 13.21 -3.28 -1.35
CA VAL A 17 14.28 -4.28 -1.15
C VAL A 17 13.85 -5.70 -1.49
N GLY A 18 12.54 -5.94 -1.71
CA GLY A 18 12.06 -7.27 -2.11
C GLY A 18 10.54 -7.37 -2.13
N ILE A 19 10.03 -8.27 -2.94
CA ILE A 19 8.62 -8.65 -3.01
C ILE A 19 8.49 -10.08 -2.47
N GLY A 20 7.67 -10.26 -1.44
CA GLY A 20 7.56 -11.47 -0.64
C GLY A 20 8.46 -11.44 0.61
N VAL A 21 8.03 -12.20 1.63
CA VAL A 21 8.67 -12.19 2.96
C VAL A 21 10.13 -12.61 2.90
N ASP A 22 10.45 -13.71 2.20
CA ASP A 22 11.81 -14.24 2.13
C ASP A 22 12.77 -13.26 1.43
N ALA A 23 12.35 -12.68 0.31
CA ALA A 23 13.17 -11.71 -0.43
C ALA A 23 13.43 -10.46 0.42
N PHE A 24 12.39 -9.95 1.07
CA PHE A 24 12.47 -8.81 1.98
C PHE A 24 13.41 -9.11 3.17
N TRP A 25 13.22 -10.23 3.85
CA TRP A 25 13.99 -10.60 5.02
C TRP A 25 15.48 -10.81 4.71
N ASN A 26 15.78 -11.54 3.63
CA ASN A 26 17.17 -11.77 3.19
C ASN A 26 17.88 -10.46 2.79
N ALA A 27 17.15 -9.52 2.18
CA ALA A 27 17.69 -8.21 1.85
C ALA A 27 18.04 -7.41 3.13
N LEU A 28 17.16 -7.45 4.15
CA LEU A 28 17.43 -6.80 5.44
C LEU A 28 18.65 -7.42 6.14
N LEU A 29 18.74 -8.75 6.17
CA LEU A 29 19.88 -9.45 6.79
C LEU A 29 21.21 -9.15 6.09
N SER A 30 21.20 -8.90 4.79
CA SER A 30 22.40 -8.53 4.01
C SER A 30 22.71 -7.03 4.03
N GLY A 31 21.90 -6.21 4.72
CA GLY A 31 22.06 -4.75 4.75
C GLY A 31 21.80 -4.06 3.40
N LYS A 32 21.00 -4.69 2.52
CA LYS A 32 20.70 -4.14 1.19
C LYS A 32 19.87 -2.87 1.32
N SER A 33 20.34 -1.75 0.76
CA SER A 33 19.57 -0.53 0.62
C SER A 33 18.56 -0.66 -0.54
N GLY A 34 17.34 -0.14 -0.32
CA GLY A 34 16.34 0.02 -1.38
C GLY A 34 16.27 1.44 -1.93
N VAL A 35 17.14 2.34 -1.47
CA VAL A 35 17.21 3.73 -1.95
C VAL A 35 17.99 3.77 -3.26
N THR A 36 17.39 4.37 -4.29
CA THR A 36 17.97 4.48 -5.65
C THR A 36 17.58 5.82 -6.26
N PRO A 37 18.22 6.25 -7.36
CA PRO A 37 17.71 7.39 -8.14
C PRO A 37 16.25 7.19 -8.53
N ILE A 38 15.45 8.27 -8.43
CA ILE A 38 14.02 8.29 -8.80
C ILE A 38 13.88 8.01 -10.30
N THR A 39 12.96 7.11 -10.63
CA THR A 39 12.62 6.77 -12.01
C THR A 39 11.12 6.92 -12.34
N GLU A 40 10.27 7.08 -11.33
CA GLU A 40 8.80 7.25 -11.50
C GLU A 40 8.42 8.59 -12.15
N PHE A 41 9.29 9.60 -12.07
CA PHE A 41 9.16 10.89 -12.75
C PHE A 41 10.55 11.52 -12.97
N ASP A 42 10.65 12.57 -13.78
CA ASP A 42 11.90 13.33 -13.95
C ASP A 42 12.18 14.20 -12.72
N PRO A 43 13.21 13.87 -11.89
CA PRO A 43 13.55 14.60 -10.68
C PRO A 43 14.55 15.74 -10.90
N THR A 44 14.84 16.18 -12.14
CA THR A 44 15.93 17.11 -12.46
C THR A 44 15.82 18.40 -11.65
N ASP A 45 14.61 18.97 -11.53
CA ASP A 45 14.35 20.21 -10.82
C ASP A 45 14.04 20.02 -9.32
N PHE A 46 14.11 18.77 -8.82
CA PHE A 46 13.82 18.48 -7.42
C PHE A 46 15.10 18.56 -6.56
N PRO A 47 15.00 19.07 -5.31
CA PRO A 47 16.14 19.13 -4.41
C PRO A 47 16.59 17.75 -3.92
N VAL A 48 15.71 16.75 -3.98
CA VAL A 48 16.01 15.34 -3.63
C VAL A 48 15.70 14.47 -4.84
N LYS A 49 16.66 13.64 -5.24
CA LYS A 49 16.61 12.84 -6.49
C LYS A 49 16.65 11.34 -6.24
N ILE A 50 16.53 10.92 -4.98
CA ILE A 50 16.60 9.53 -4.54
C ILE A 50 15.35 9.16 -3.76
N ALA A 51 14.93 7.91 -3.87
CA ALA A 51 13.80 7.35 -3.13
C ALA A 51 13.86 5.82 -3.05
N GLY A 52 13.08 5.24 -2.16
CA GLY A 52 12.81 3.81 -2.13
C GLY A 52 11.65 3.46 -3.07
N GLU A 53 11.92 3.16 -4.32
CA GLU A 53 10.92 2.73 -5.31
C GLU A 53 10.78 1.22 -5.35
N VAL A 54 9.55 0.72 -5.41
CA VAL A 54 9.30 -0.70 -5.70
C VAL A 54 9.46 -0.90 -7.22
N LYS A 55 10.62 -1.40 -7.60
CA LYS A 55 10.93 -1.80 -8.98
C LYS A 55 10.48 -3.24 -9.23
N ASP A 56 10.41 -3.64 -10.49
CA ASP A 56 10.07 -5.02 -10.91
C ASP A 56 8.71 -5.55 -10.39
N PHE A 57 7.81 -4.65 -10.03
CA PHE A 57 6.45 -5.00 -9.64
C PHE A 57 5.54 -5.05 -10.87
N ASP A 58 5.23 -6.26 -11.32
CA ASP A 58 4.19 -6.51 -12.32
C ASP A 58 2.82 -6.65 -11.62
N PRO A 59 1.94 -5.64 -11.70
CA PRO A 59 0.66 -5.70 -11.03
C PRO A 59 -0.25 -6.81 -11.58
N VAL A 60 -0.11 -7.20 -12.84
CA VAL A 60 -0.91 -8.31 -13.40
C VAL A 60 -0.52 -9.64 -12.76
N LYS A 61 0.75 -9.85 -12.53
CA LYS A 61 1.27 -11.06 -11.87
C LYS A 61 0.77 -11.17 -10.41
N TYR A 62 0.79 -10.07 -9.67
CA TYR A 62 0.53 -10.09 -8.22
C TYR A 62 -0.93 -9.78 -7.86
N VAL A 63 -1.61 -8.94 -8.64
CA VAL A 63 -2.98 -8.51 -8.33
C VAL A 63 -4.02 -9.29 -9.11
N GLY A 64 -3.82 -9.46 -10.43
CA GLY A 64 -4.76 -10.16 -11.29
C GLY A 64 -4.82 -9.60 -12.70
N ASP A 65 -5.99 -9.65 -13.33
CA ASP A 65 -6.16 -9.24 -14.73
C ASP A 65 -5.96 -7.72 -14.95
N LYS A 66 -5.63 -7.37 -16.22
CA LYS A 66 -5.36 -5.98 -16.63
C LYS A 66 -6.54 -5.02 -16.39
N LYS A 67 -7.78 -5.50 -16.42
CA LYS A 67 -8.97 -4.66 -16.22
C LYS A 67 -9.05 -4.25 -14.76
N THR A 68 -8.92 -5.18 -13.85
CA THR A 68 -8.89 -4.95 -12.40
C THR A 68 -7.75 -3.99 -12.01
N VAL A 69 -6.54 -4.26 -12.50
CA VAL A 69 -5.35 -3.42 -12.23
C VAL A 69 -5.55 -1.97 -12.66
N ARG A 70 -6.20 -1.71 -13.80
CA ARG A 70 -6.45 -0.33 -14.30
C ARG A 70 -7.39 0.50 -13.43
N HIS A 71 -8.12 -0.12 -12.53
CA HIS A 71 -9.05 0.53 -11.61
C HIS A 71 -8.46 0.71 -10.21
N MET A 72 -7.15 0.50 -10.05
CA MET A 72 -6.43 0.63 -8.79
C MET A 72 -5.28 1.63 -8.94
N ASP A 73 -5.14 2.53 -7.97
CA ASP A 73 -3.89 3.25 -7.77
C ASP A 73 -2.77 2.29 -7.31
N ARG A 74 -1.53 2.71 -7.47
CA ARG A 74 -0.34 1.93 -7.11
C ARG A 74 -0.36 1.45 -5.65
N ASN A 75 -0.83 2.30 -4.72
CA ASN A 75 -0.93 1.93 -3.32
C ASN A 75 -1.93 0.78 -3.09
N ALA A 76 -3.07 0.79 -3.78
CA ALA A 76 -4.05 -0.30 -3.70
C ALA A 76 -3.53 -1.59 -4.36
N GLN A 77 -2.76 -1.47 -5.45
CA GLN A 77 -2.08 -2.62 -6.08
C GLN A 77 -1.11 -3.28 -5.11
N PHE A 78 -0.31 -2.51 -4.36
CA PHE A 78 0.60 -3.04 -3.33
C PHE A 78 -0.17 -3.73 -2.20
N ALA A 79 -1.25 -3.11 -1.71
CA ALA A 79 -2.09 -3.69 -0.65
C ALA A 79 -2.67 -5.04 -1.06
N VAL A 80 -3.27 -5.13 -2.26
CA VAL A 80 -3.86 -6.39 -2.76
C VAL A 80 -2.79 -7.45 -2.98
N ALA A 81 -1.63 -7.09 -3.54
CA ALA A 81 -0.52 -8.02 -3.72
C ALA A 81 -0.03 -8.58 -2.37
N ALA A 82 0.21 -7.73 -1.38
CA ALA A 82 0.62 -8.14 -0.04
C ALA A 82 -0.47 -8.99 0.65
N ALA A 83 -1.75 -8.60 0.52
CA ALA A 83 -2.86 -9.39 1.08
C ALA A 83 -2.95 -10.79 0.46
N LYS A 84 -2.74 -10.94 -0.85
CA LYS A 84 -2.70 -12.26 -1.51
C LYS A 84 -1.55 -13.13 -1.00
N MET A 85 -0.36 -12.54 -0.83
CA MET A 85 0.78 -13.26 -0.25
C MET A 85 0.48 -13.68 1.19
N ALA A 86 -0.11 -12.80 2.01
CA ALA A 86 -0.50 -13.12 3.39
C ALA A 86 -1.54 -14.22 3.46
N ALA A 87 -2.56 -14.20 2.60
CA ALA A 87 -3.57 -15.25 2.52
C ALA A 87 -2.97 -16.61 2.13
N GLN A 88 -2.05 -16.61 1.16
CA GLN A 88 -1.33 -17.80 0.74
C GLN A 88 -0.46 -18.37 1.86
N ASP A 89 0.29 -17.53 2.57
CA ASP A 89 1.13 -17.92 3.71
C ASP A 89 0.28 -18.48 4.85
N ALA A 90 -0.85 -17.85 5.16
CA ALA A 90 -1.84 -18.32 6.12
C ALA A 90 -2.58 -19.59 5.69
N LYS A 91 -2.48 -20.00 4.41
CA LYS A 91 -3.33 -21.04 3.80
C LYS A 91 -4.83 -20.75 4.01
N LEU A 92 -5.20 -19.45 3.95
CA LEU A 92 -6.57 -18.99 4.13
C LEU A 92 -7.42 -19.42 2.93
N ASP A 93 -8.46 -20.21 3.19
CA ASP A 93 -9.42 -20.67 2.18
C ASP A 93 -10.77 -19.98 2.40
N MET A 94 -11.06 -18.98 1.58
CA MET A 94 -12.32 -18.22 1.64
C MET A 94 -13.56 -19.05 1.28
N SER A 95 -13.40 -20.29 0.76
CA SER A 95 -14.54 -21.17 0.47
C SER A 95 -15.13 -21.81 1.72
N VAL A 96 -14.37 -21.84 2.82
CA VAL A 96 -14.79 -22.42 4.11
C VAL A 96 -14.99 -21.38 5.21
N GLU A 97 -14.48 -20.16 5.01
CA GLU A 97 -14.66 -19.06 5.95
C GLU A 97 -16.03 -18.38 5.77
N ASP A 98 -16.62 -17.89 6.87
CA ASP A 98 -17.78 -17.01 6.78
C ASP A 98 -17.33 -15.61 6.33
N PRO A 99 -17.68 -15.13 5.12
CA PRO A 99 -17.25 -13.85 4.61
C PRO A 99 -17.69 -12.68 5.49
N ASN A 100 -18.78 -12.83 6.27
CA ASN A 100 -19.24 -11.80 7.21
C ASN A 100 -18.33 -11.69 8.45
N ARG A 101 -17.48 -12.67 8.68
CA ARG A 101 -16.54 -12.74 9.79
C ARG A 101 -15.10 -12.44 9.39
N VAL A 102 -14.86 -12.20 8.09
CA VAL A 102 -13.53 -11.81 7.57
C VAL A 102 -13.57 -10.35 7.13
N GLY A 103 -12.69 -9.54 7.71
CA GLY A 103 -12.61 -8.11 7.44
C GLY A 103 -11.23 -7.66 6.98
N THR A 104 -11.10 -6.37 6.74
CA THR A 104 -9.84 -5.74 6.35
C THR A 104 -9.71 -4.33 6.92
N ILE A 105 -8.50 -3.98 7.31
CA ILE A 105 -8.11 -2.63 7.71
C ILE A 105 -6.70 -2.32 7.22
N ILE A 106 -6.59 -1.53 6.17
CA ILE A 106 -5.29 -1.14 5.59
C ILE A 106 -5.12 0.36 5.81
N GLY A 107 -4.06 0.72 6.52
CA GLY A 107 -3.70 2.09 6.77
C GLY A 107 -2.91 2.71 5.61
N THR A 108 -3.07 4.00 5.38
CA THR A 108 -2.28 4.77 4.41
C THR A 108 -2.17 6.22 4.89
N GLY A 109 -1.11 6.90 4.55
CA GLY A 109 -0.95 8.32 4.89
C GLY A 109 -1.65 9.24 3.90
N ILE A 110 -1.62 8.90 2.61
CA ILE A 110 -2.05 9.80 1.53
C ILE A 110 -3.12 9.14 0.63
N GLY A 111 -3.04 7.84 0.41
CA GLY A 111 -3.91 7.14 -0.54
C GLY A 111 -3.40 7.22 -1.98
N GLY A 112 -4.30 7.36 -2.95
CA GLY A 112 -4.00 7.32 -4.37
C GLY A 112 -3.46 8.64 -4.93
N ILE A 113 -2.35 9.14 -4.41
CA ILE A 113 -1.79 10.45 -4.78
C ILE A 113 -1.36 10.50 -6.25
N LYS A 114 -0.82 9.41 -6.79
CA LYS A 114 -0.44 9.34 -8.20
C LYS A 114 -1.65 9.52 -9.12
N THR A 115 -2.76 8.89 -8.80
CA THR A 115 -4.03 9.06 -9.52
C THR A 115 -4.52 10.51 -9.45
N MET A 116 -4.36 11.17 -8.30
CA MET A 116 -4.74 12.57 -8.14
C MET A 116 -3.89 13.49 -9.02
N GLU A 117 -2.57 13.34 -9.02
CA GLU A 117 -1.66 14.10 -9.89
C GLU A 117 -2.00 13.91 -11.37
N ASP A 118 -2.14 12.66 -11.82
CA ASP A 118 -2.48 12.33 -13.20
C ASP A 118 -3.86 12.89 -13.61
N THR A 119 -4.79 12.99 -12.66
CA THR A 119 -6.12 13.56 -12.88
C THR A 119 -6.04 15.06 -13.07
N VAL A 120 -5.31 15.77 -12.20
CA VAL A 120 -5.10 17.24 -12.31
C VAL A 120 -4.42 17.57 -13.64
N GLU A 121 -3.31 16.90 -13.96
CA GLU A 121 -2.59 17.09 -15.21
C GLU A 121 -3.49 16.85 -16.45
N ARG A 122 -4.37 15.85 -16.38
CA ARG A 122 -5.30 15.55 -17.46
C ARG A 122 -6.37 16.63 -17.62
N ILE A 123 -6.88 17.18 -16.53
CA ILE A 123 -7.82 18.31 -16.55
C ILE A 123 -7.17 19.53 -17.23
N GLU A 124 -5.94 19.86 -16.84
CA GLU A 124 -5.21 21.00 -17.40
C GLU A 124 -4.93 20.84 -18.90
N LYS A 125 -4.47 19.65 -19.32
CA LYS A 125 -4.09 19.40 -20.72
C LYS A 125 -5.26 19.11 -21.65
N ARG A 126 -6.36 18.52 -21.16
CA ARG A 126 -7.43 17.94 -22.00
C ARG A 126 -8.85 18.33 -21.58
N GLY A 127 -9.00 19.08 -20.49
CA GLY A 127 -10.29 19.48 -19.93
C GLY A 127 -10.96 18.39 -19.05
N PRO A 128 -11.96 18.79 -18.24
CA PRO A 128 -12.59 17.93 -17.23
C PRO A 128 -13.35 16.73 -17.83
N GLY A 129 -13.84 16.83 -19.06
CA GLY A 129 -14.56 15.73 -19.75
C GLY A 129 -13.68 14.55 -20.15
N LYS A 130 -12.36 14.60 -19.90
CA LYS A 130 -11.42 13.52 -20.23
C LYS A 130 -10.85 12.83 -19.00
N VAL A 131 -11.35 13.11 -17.79
CA VAL A 131 -10.97 12.46 -16.54
C VAL A 131 -11.36 10.98 -16.58
N ASN A 132 -10.53 10.14 -15.94
CA ASN A 132 -10.84 8.72 -15.78
C ASN A 132 -12.11 8.58 -14.91
N PRO A 133 -13.16 7.84 -15.33
CA PRO A 133 -14.35 7.60 -14.52
C PRO A 133 -14.06 6.95 -13.15
N PHE A 134 -12.95 6.24 -13.03
CA PHE A 134 -12.49 5.63 -11.79
C PHE A 134 -11.54 6.51 -10.96
N ALA A 135 -11.29 7.76 -11.37
CA ALA A 135 -10.35 8.64 -10.67
C ALA A 135 -10.68 8.78 -9.19
N VAL A 136 -11.95 9.01 -8.84
CA VAL A 136 -12.36 9.15 -7.44
C VAL A 136 -12.15 7.85 -6.65
N PRO A 137 -12.69 6.68 -7.06
CA PRO A 137 -12.40 5.42 -6.39
C PRO A 137 -10.91 5.09 -6.28
N MET A 138 -10.10 5.47 -7.27
CA MET A 138 -8.67 5.19 -7.24
C MET A 138 -7.90 6.08 -6.27
N MET A 139 -8.33 7.33 -6.05
CA MET A 139 -7.57 8.29 -5.24
C MET A 139 -7.93 8.28 -3.75
N ILE A 140 -9.17 7.87 -3.35
CA ILE A 140 -9.58 7.95 -1.95
C ILE A 140 -8.86 6.93 -1.08
N ALA A 141 -8.50 7.36 0.14
CA ALA A 141 -7.61 6.61 1.02
C ALA A 141 -8.14 5.22 1.43
N ASN A 142 -9.48 5.05 1.53
CA ASN A 142 -10.07 3.78 1.95
C ASN A 142 -10.06 2.69 0.85
N MET A 143 -9.64 2.99 -0.37
CA MET A 143 -9.72 2.03 -1.45
C MET A 143 -8.67 0.93 -1.40
N ALA A 144 -7.57 1.11 -0.68
CA ALA A 144 -6.66 0.01 -0.40
C ALA A 144 -7.39 -1.13 0.35
N SER A 145 -8.11 -0.80 1.43
CA SER A 145 -8.98 -1.76 2.13
C SER A 145 -10.13 -2.24 1.25
N GLY A 146 -10.81 -1.33 0.54
CA GLY A 146 -11.92 -1.68 -0.34
C GLY A 146 -11.52 -2.68 -1.42
N MET A 147 -10.35 -2.51 -2.05
CA MET A 147 -9.87 -3.42 -3.09
C MET A 147 -9.45 -4.79 -2.54
N VAL A 148 -8.89 -4.85 -1.33
CA VAL A 148 -8.66 -6.13 -0.64
C VAL A 148 -9.99 -6.82 -0.36
N SER A 149 -10.98 -6.09 0.18
CA SER A 149 -12.33 -6.64 0.43
C SER A 149 -12.97 -7.21 -0.85
N ILE A 150 -12.96 -6.44 -1.94
CA ILE A 150 -13.50 -6.88 -3.23
C ILE A 150 -12.76 -8.13 -3.75
N THR A 151 -11.42 -8.14 -3.63
CA THR A 151 -10.59 -9.25 -4.14
C THR A 151 -10.89 -10.57 -3.46
N PHE A 152 -11.19 -10.56 -2.16
CA PHE A 152 -11.45 -11.77 -1.37
C PHE A 152 -12.95 -12.00 -1.07
N GLY A 153 -13.84 -11.13 -1.54
CA GLY A 153 -15.27 -11.22 -1.28
C GLY A 153 -15.64 -11.02 0.20
N LEU A 154 -14.86 -10.19 0.93
CA LEU A 154 -15.06 -9.94 2.35
C LEU A 154 -16.33 -9.14 2.59
N GLN A 155 -17.11 -9.52 3.59
CA GLN A 155 -18.35 -8.85 4.00
C GLN A 155 -18.32 -8.43 5.48
N GLY A 156 -17.23 -8.72 6.19
CA GLY A 156 -16.98 -8.22 7.54
C GLY A 156 -16.53 -6.75 7.53
N PRO A 157 -15.96 -6.24 8.63
CA PRO A 157 -15.56 -4.84 8.75
C PRO A 157 -14.53 -4.44 7.71
N VAL A 158 -14.75 -3.32 7.00
CA VAL A 158 -13.82 -2.73 6.02
C VAL A 158 -13.54 -1.30 6.44
N LEU A 159 -12.33 -1.06 6.93
CA LEU A 159 -11.91 0.22 7.50
C LEU A 159 -10.54 0.65 6.96
N THR A 160 -10.20 1.91 7.20
CA THR A 160 -8.87 2.45 6.89
C THR A 160 -8.45 3.42 7.99
N ASP A 161 -7.23 3.28 8.46
CA ASP A 161 -6.61 4.26 9.36
C ASP A 161 -5.74 5.22 8.56
N VAL A 162 -5.91 6.51 8.82
CA VAL A 162 -5.12 7.58 8.21
C VAL A 162 -4.46 8.38 9.33
N THR A 163 -3.27 7.94 9.72
CA THR A 163 -2.49 8.50 10.83
C THR A 163 -1.02 8.65 10.43
N ALA A 164 -0.81 9.12 9.18
CA ALA A 164 0.50 9.29 8.57
C ALA A 164 1.35 7.99 8.65
N CYS A 165 2.63 8.07 9.03
CA CYS A 165 3.54 6.92 9.11
C CYS A 165 3.09 5.84 10.11
N ALA A 166 2.20 6.16 11.06
CA ALA A 166 1.67 5.22 12.04
C ALA A 166 0.46 4.42 11.54
N SER A 167 -0.08 4.72 10.34
CA SER A 167 -1.32 4.13 9.83
C SER A 167 -1.34 2.61 9.83
N GLY A 168 -0.24 1.98 9.39
CA GLY A 168 -0.12 0.52 9.38
C GLY A 168 -0.15 -0.10 10.78
N ASN A 169 0.56 0.51 11.74
CA ASN A 169 0.57 0.03 13.14
C ASN A 169 -0.80 0.23 13.81
N ASN A 170 -1.48 1.35 13.54
CA ASN A 170 -2.83 1.57 14.03
C ASN A 170 -3.81 0.55 13.47
N ALA A 171 -3.72 0.25 12.18
CA ALA A 171 -4.52 -0.79 11.53
C ALA A 171 -4.36 -2.16 12.21
N LEU A 172 -3.12 -2.58 12.50
CA LEU A 172 -2.82 -3.82 13.24
C LEU A 172 -3.43 -3.81 14.64
N GLY A 173 -3.30 -2.69 15.37
CA GLY A 173 -3.85 -2.54 16.71
C GLY A 173 -5.39 -2.60 16.72
N ARG A 174 -6.05 -1.94 15.77
CA ARG A 174 -7.51 -1.98 15.62
C ARG A 174 -8.02 -3.36 15.21
N ALA A 175 -7.40 -3.98 14.23
CA ALA A 175 -7.74 -5.34 13.80
C ALA A 175 -7.66 -6.33 14.96
N THR A 176 -6.59 -6.25 15.77
CA THR A 176 -6.44 -7.05 16.98
C THR A 176 -7.61 -6.86 17.93
N ARG A 177 -8.04 -5.61 18.19
CA ARG A 177 -9.18 -5.33 19.08
C ARG A 177 -10.50 -5.83 18.52
N MET A 178 -10.72 -5.69 17.20
CA MET A 178 -11.94 -6.17 16.55
C MET A 178 -12.11 -7.69 16.70
N ILE A 179 -11.02 -8.45 16.55
CA ILE A 179 -11.05 -9.90 16.80
C ILE A 179 -11.29 -10.17 18.30
N GLN A 180 -10.62 -9.45 19.20
CA GLN A 180 -10.79 -9.61 20.65
C GLN A 180 -12.24 -9.35 21.11
N TRP A 181 -12.93 -8.40 20.48
CA TRP A 181 -14.32 -8.04 20.81
C TRP A 181 -15.35 -8.92 20.08
N GLY A 182 -14.90 -9.70 19.11
CA GLY A 182 -15.78 -10.59 18.36
C GLY A 182 -16.46 -9.95 17.15
N ASP A 183 -16.00 -8.77 16.69
CA ASP A 183 -16.51 -8.12 15.47
C ASP A 183 -16.12 -8.90 14.21
N ALA A 184 -14.96 -9.56 14.24
CA ALA A 184 -14.45 -10.41 13.19
C ALA A 184 -13.70 -11.63 13.78
N ASP A 185 -13.48 -12.65 12.96
CA ASP A 185 -12.65 -13.80 13.32
C ASP A 185 -11.30 -13.77 12.59
N VAL A 186 -11.26 -13.20 11.39
CA VAL A 186 -10.06 -12.97 10.58
C VAL A 186 -10.02 -11.52 10.11
N MET A 187 -8.83 -10.91 10.15
CA MET A 187 -8.62 -9.55 9.64
C MET A 187 -7.35 -9.48 8.79
N PHE A 188 -7.49 -9.02 7.55
CA PHE A 188 -6.35 -8.48 6.81
C PHE A 188 -5.99 -7.12 7.38
N ALA A 189 -4.77 -6.97 7.88
CA ALA A 189 -4.35 -5.73 8.52
C ALA A 189 -2.92 -5.35 8.16
N GLY A 190 -2.68 -4.07 7.95
CA GLY A 190 -1.36 -3.56 7.62
C GLY A 190 -1.39 -2.15 7.08
N GLY A 191 -0.37 -1.76 6.35
CA GLY A 191 -0.26 -0.46 5.71
C GLY A 191 0.22 -0.55 4.27
N THR A 192 -0.10 0.47 3.48
CA THR A 192 0.35 0.62 2.10
C THR A 192 0.60 2.09 1.79
N GLU A 193 1.62 2.36 0.97
CA GLU A 193 1.88 3.72 0.47
C GLU A 193 2.60 3.67 -0.88
N ALA A 194 2.29 4.59 -1.77
CA ALA A 194 2.97 4.78 -3.05
C ALA A 194 3.24 6.28 -3.29
N ALA A 195 4.00 6.88 -2.37
CA ALA A 195 4.21 8.32 -2.28
C ALA A 195 5.42 8.84 -3.09
N VAL A 196 6.09 7.99 -3.89
CA VAL A 196 7.14 8.47 -4.80
C VAL A 196 6.48 9.09 -6.03
N ALA A 197 5.97 10.31 -5.85
CA ALA A 197 5.27 11.12 -6.84
C ALA A 197 5.68 12.59 -6.64
N LYS A 198 5.42 13.45 -7.61
CA LYS A 198 5.92 14.84 -7.62
C LYS A 198 5.47 15.64 -6.38
N THR A 199 4.17 15.59 -6.06
CA THR A 199 3.61 16.40 -4.96
C THR A 199 4.13 15.97 -3.58
N PRO A 200 4.12 14.68 -3.19
CA PRO A 200 4.68 14.28 -1.91
C PRO A 200 6.19 14.54 -1.82
N MET A 201 6.94 14.26 -2.89
CA MET A 201 8.39 14.49 -2.89
C MET A 201 8.73 15.97 -2.74
N ALA A 202 8.02 16.86 -3.43
CA ALA A 202 8.17 18.31 -3.25
C ALA A 202 7.78 18.76 -1.84
N GLY A 203 6.66 18.26 -1.31
CA GLY A 203 6.18 18.59 0.02
C GLY A 203 7.15 18.16 1.13
N PHE A 204 7.61 16.91 1.10
CA PHE A 204 8.58 16.39 2.06
C PHE A 204 9.96 17.09 1.95
N ALA A 205 10.38 17.45 0.74
CA ALA A 205 11.59 18.25 0.56
C ALA A 205 11.44 19.65 1.15
N ALA A 206 10.30 20.33 0.93
CA ALA A 206 10.03 21.67 1.44
C ALA A 206 10.01 21.72 2.98
N MET A 207 9.57 20.65 3.65
CA MET A 207 9.59 20.54 5.11
C MET A 207 10.91 19.97 5.66
N HIS A 208 11.94 19.79 4.81
CA HIS A 208 13.26 19.25 5.18
C HIS A 208 13.22 17.85 5.81
N ALA A 209 12.25 17.03 5.39
CA ALA A 209 12.09 15.66 5.89
C ALA A 209 12.82 14.60 5.04
N LEU A 210 13.45 15.00 3.94
CA LEU A 210 14.21 14.13 3.06
C LEU A 210 15.71 14.40 3.15
N SER A 211 16.53 13.36 2.95
CA SER A 211 17.98 13.52 2.85
C SER A 211 18.35 14.25 1.57
N SER A 212 19.10 15.36 1.72
CA SER A 212 19.69 16.13 0.63
C SER A 212 21.21 15.92 0.51
N ARG A 213 21.74 14.85 1.10
CA ARG A 213 23.17 14.54 1.05
C ARG A 213 23.62 14.22 -0.37
N GLU A 214 24.74 14.78 -0.79
CA GLU A 214 25.44 14.42 -2.02
C GLU A 214 26.35 13.21 -1.74
N CYS A 215 25.78 12.01 -1.76
CA CYS A 215 26.46 10.74 -1.54
C CYS A 215 25.77 9.65 -2.39
N PRO A 216 26.38 8.46 -2.54
CA PRO A 216 25.70 7.32 -3.14
C PRO A 216 24.33 7.07 -2.47
N PRO A 217 23.27 6.75 -3.21
CA PRO A 217 21.92 6.61 -2.66
C PRO A 217 21.84 5.66 -1.46
N GLU A 218 22.63 4.59 -1.46
CA GLU A 218 22.73 3.60 -0.39
C GLU A 218 23.32 4.13 0.91
N GLU A 219 24.01 5.27 0.87
CA GLU A 219 24.64 5.94 2.03
C GLU A 219 23.83 7.16 2.50
N ALA A 220 22.68 7.45 1.89
CA ALA A 220 21.93 8.68 2.13
C ALA A 220 21.10 8.67 3.42
N SER A 221 20.95 7.54 4.10
CA SER A 221 20.16 7.38 5.35
C SER A 221 21.03 7.06 6.55
#